data_85faa34ec8cc668968cc87259cc8c9ec
#
_entry.id   85faa34ec8cc668968cc87259cc8c9ec
#
_cell.length_a   1.000
_cell.length_b   1.000
_cell.length_c   1.000
_cell.angle_alpha   90.00
_cell.angle_beta   90.00
_cell.angle_gamma   90.00
#
_symmetry.space_group_name_H-M   'P 1'
#
loop_
_entity.id
_entity.type
_entity.pdbx_description
1 polymer ?
#
loop_
_entity_poly.entity_id
_entity_poly.type
_entity_poly.pdbx_seq_one_letter_code
_entity_poly.pdbx_strand_id
1 'polypeptide(L)'
;LFVGLGTCFMLERFRAFGGAQSYPSRTKDKDDVDFSTGSVGLGVAMTAFASLTQDYLAARGAIPPERQGRMISLLGDAELDEGNIYECLIEACKH
;
A
#
# COMPACT_ATOMS: atom_id res chain seq x y z
N LEU A 1 -2.52 -3.90 3.06
CA LEU A 1 -2.03 -3.52 4.39
C LEU A 1 -1.90 -4.79 5.23
N PHE A 2 -0.71 -5.36 5.32
CA PHE A 2 -0.46 -6.43 6.28
C PHE A 2 -0.19 -5.79 7.64
N VAL A 3 -1.16 -5.88 8.52
CA VAL A 3 -0.95 -5.60 9.94
C VAL A 3 -0.44 -6.89 10.53
N GLY A 4 0.83 -6.98 10.87
CA GLY A 4 1.41 -8.15 11.52
C GLY A 4 0.73 -8.45 12.87
N LEU A 5 0.74 -9.72 13.28
CA LEU A 5 0.14 -10.18 14.53
C LEU A 5 0.61 -9.45 15.81
N GLY A 6 1.76 -8.77 15.75
CA GLY A 6 2.27 -7.90 16.84
C GLY A 6 1.47 -6.63 17.05
N THR A 7 0.69 -6.21 16.06
CA THR A 7 -0.05 -4.94 16.07
C THR A 7 -1.38 -5.03 16.81
N CYS A 8 -1.92 -6.22 17.08
CA CYS A 8 -3.18 -6.37 17.80
C CYS A 8 -3.14 -5.69 19.18
N PHE A 9 -2.03 -5.81 19.88
CA PHE A 9 -1.86 -5.17 21.20
C PHE A 9 -1.78 -3.64 21.11
N MET A 10 -1.28 -3.12 19.99
CA MET A 10 -1.18 -1.67 19.75
C MET A 10 -2.54 -1.08 19.34
N LEU A 11 -3.44 -1.87 18.75
CA LEU A 11 -4.76 -1.42 18.32
C LEU A 11 -5.68 -1.06 19.49
N GLU A 12 -5.52 -1.66 20.66
CA GLU A 12 -6.26 -1.27 21.87
C GLU A 12 -6.01 0.19 22.26
N ARG A 13 -4.86 0.73 21.86
CA ARG A 13 -4.46 2.12 22.09
C ARG A 13 -4.36 2.91 20.79
N PHE A 14 -5.23 2.60 19.84
CA PHE A 14 -5.25 3.27 18.54
C PHE A 14 -5.36 4.79 18.71
N ARG A 15 -4.45 5.52 18.05
CA ARG A 15 -4.33 7.00 18.11
C ARG A 15 -3.94 7.57 19.47
N ALA A 16 -3.73 6.75 20.51
CA ALA A 16 -3.20 7.22 21.80
C ALA A 16 -1.68 7.36 21.73
N PHE A 17 -1.11 8.16 22.61
CA PHE A 17 0.34 8.28 22.74
C PHE A 17 0.99 6.91 23.03
N GLY A 18 1.95 6.54 22.23
CA GLY A 18 2.61 5.23 22.33
C GLY A 18 1.78 4.04 21.86
N GLY A 19 0.61 4.26 21.22
CA GLY A 19 -0.21 3.25 20.58
C GLY A 19 -0.04 3.22 19.07
N ALA A 20 -0.93 2.50 18.38
CA ALA A 20 -0.93 2.46 16.92
C ALA A 20 -1.30 3.84 16.34
N GLN A 21 -0.54 4.28 15.35
CA GLN A 21 -0.85 5.52 14.63
C GLN A 21 -1.99 5.33 13.62
N SER A 22 -2.54 6.44 13.14
CA SER A 22 -3.70 6.43 12.24
C SER A 22 -3.42 5.82 10.87
N TYR A 23 -2.18 5.90 10.41
CA TYR A 23 -1.77 5.46 9.08
C TYR A 23 -0.45 4.69 9.17
N PRO A 24 -0.29 3.62 8.38
CA PRO A 24 0.96 2.87 8.36
C PRO A 24 2.13 3.75 7.86
N SER A 25 3.29 3.55 8.45
CA SER A 25 4.48 4.31 8.13
C SER A 25 5.73 3.43 8.18
N ARG A 26 6.47 3.39 7.09
CA ARG A 26 7.74 2.65 6.98
C ARG A 26 8.82 3.13 7.96
N THR A 27 8.68 4.34 8.48
CA THR A 27 9.69 4.96 9.34
C THR A 27 9.30 5.02 10.82
N LYS A 28 8.01 4.87 11.12
CA LYS A 28 7.49 5.03 12.49
C LYS A 28 6.93 3.74 13.07
N ASP A 29 6.45 2.84 12.23
CA ASP A 29 5.95 1.55 12.68
C ASP A 29 7.10 0.60 12.97
N LYS A 30 6.87 -0.30 13.92
CA LYS A 30 7.82 -1.36 14.28
C LYS A 30 7.70 -2.58 13.36
N ASP A 31 6.54 -2.74 12.76
CA ASP A 31 6.24 -3.82 11.83
C ASP A 31 6.68 -3.44 10.41
N ASP A 32 6.91 -4.44 9.58
CA ASP A 32 7.20 -4.23 8.17
C ASP A 32 5.99 -3.64 7.45
N VAL A 33 6.17 -2.47 6.89
CA VAL A 33 5.16 -1.72 6.15
C VAL A 33 5.65 -1.53 4.71
N ASP A 34 4.90 -2.04 3.73
CA ASP A 34 5.28 -1.92 2.32
C ASP A 34 5.27 -0.45 1.86
N PHE A 35 4.20 0.28 2.17
CA PHE A 35 4.05 1.69 1.82
C PHE A 35 3.51 2.51 2.98
N SER A 36 4.09 3.69 3.16
CA SER A 36 3.48 4.70 4.04
C SER A 36 2.26 5.28 3.35
N THR A 37 1.13 5.33 4.06
CA THR A 37 -0.12 5.90 3.55
C THR A 37 -0.62 7.02 4.46
N GLY A 38 -1.73 7.65 4.09
CA GLY A 38 -2.35 8.72 4.88
C GLY A 38 -3.04 9.78 4.03
N SER A 39 -2.82 9.76 2.73
CA SER A 39 -3.51 10.60 1.77
C SER A 39 -4.56 9.75 1.06
N VAL A 40 -5.82 10.17 1.12
CA VAL A 40 -6.96 9.41 0.58
C VAL A 40 -6.76 9.12 -0.91
N GLY A 41 -6.94 7.87 -1.31
CA GLY A 41 -6.79 7.41 -2.70
C GLY A 41 -5.35 7.14 -3.16
N LEU A 42 -4.33 7.69 -2.50
CA LEU A 42 -2.93 7.47 -2.90
C LEU A 42 -2.48 6.02 -2.74
N GLY A 43 -3.05 5.26 -1.80
CA GLY A 43 -2.74 3.85 -1.61
C GLY A 43 -2.99 3.03 -2.87
N VAL A 44 -4.08 3.31 -3.58
CA VAL A 44 -4.42 2.66 -4.87
C VAL A 44 -3.41 3.03 -5.94
N ALA A 45 -3.11 4.33 -6.09
CA ALA A 45 -2.14 4.81 -7.06
C ALA A 45 -0.75 4.21 -6.83
N MET A 46 -0.27 4.22 -5.58
CA MET A 46 1.03 3.64 -5.21
C MET A 46 1.08 2.14 -5.54
N THR A 47 0.00 1.42 -5.26
CA THR A 47 -0.11 -0.02 -5.53
C THR A 47 -0.06 -0.31 -7.03
N ALA A 48 -0.79 0.48 -7.84
CA ALA A 48 -0.80 0.35 -9.29
C ALA A 48 0.59 0.62 -9.89
N PHE A 49 1.23 1.72 -9.50
CA PHE A 49 2.57 2.05 -10.00
C PHE A 49 3.67 1.11 -9.47
N ALA A 50 3.50 0.54 -8.28
CA ALA A 50 4.38 -0.52 -7.79
C ALA A 50 4.27 -1.78 -8.65
N SER A 51 3.05 -2.16 -9.07
CA SER A 51 2.83 -3.27 -10.00
C SER A 51 3.53 -3.02 -11.33
N LEU A 52 3.33 -1.86 -11.95
CA LEU A 52 4.00 -1.48 -13.20
C LEU A 52 5.52 -1.48 -13.07
N THR A 53 6.04 -1.02 -11.93
CA THR A 53 7.47 -1.06 -11.64
C THR A 53 8.00 -2.48 -11.55
N GLN A 54 7.25 -3.38 -10.88
CA GLN A 54 7.59 -4.80 -10.80
C GLN A 54 7.64 -5.41 -12.20
N ASP A 55 6.64 -5.16 -13.04
CA ASP A 55 6.58 -5.68 -14.40
C ASP A 55 7.75 -5.18 -15.26
N TYR A 56 8.08 -3.90 -15.14
CA TYR A 56 9.25 -3.33 -15.79
C TYR A 56 10.56 -4.01 -15.35
N LEU A 57 10.75 -4.21 -14.06
CA LEU A 57 11.93 -4.85 -13.51
C LEU A 57 12.00 -6.34 -13.90
N ALA A 58 10.86 -7.02 -13.95
CA ALA A 58 10.76 -8.40 -14.42
C ALA A 58 11.14 -8.51 -15.90
N ALA A 59 10.62 -7.61 -16.73
CA ALA A 59 10.94 -7.57 -18.17
C ALA A 59 12.43 -7.28 -18.42
N ARG A 60 13.11 -6.61 -17.49
CA ARG A 60 14.56 -6.38 -17.52
C ARG A 60 15.38 -7.51 -16.91
N GLY A 61 14.72 -8.57 -16.40
CA GLY A 61 15.41 -9.67 -15.72
C GLY A 61 15.98 -9.32 -14.34
N ALA A 62 15.59 -8.18 -13.78
CA ALA A 62 16.05 -7.72 -12.45
C ALA A 62 15.31 -8.40 -11.30
N ILE A 63 14.10 -8.89 -11.55
CA ILE A 63 13.30 -9.66 -10.59
C ILE A 63 12.98 -11.01 -11.20
N PRO A 64 13.42 -12.12 -10.58
CA PRO A 64 13.08 -13.45 -11.08
C PRO A 64 11.59 -13.75 -10.83
N PRO A 65 10.96 -14.63 -11.64
CA PRO A 65 9.52 -14.92 -11.58
C PRO A 65 9.02 -15.33 -10.21
N GLU A 66 9.79 -16.09 -9.45
CA GLU A 66 9.45 -16.57 -8.11
C GLU A 66 9.42 -15.47 -7.05
N ARG A 67 9.95 -14.31 -7.36
CA ARG A 67 9.94 -13.14 -6.46
C ARG A 67 8.91 -12.08 -6.87
N GLN A 68 8.16 -12.33 -7.92
CA GLN A 68 7.06 -11.46 -8.30
C GLN A 68 5.84 -11.73 -7.42
N GLY A 69 5.30 -10.68 -6.83
CA GLY A 69 4.16 -10.74 -5.94
C GLY A 69 2.93 -10.03 -6.51
N ARG A 70 1.80 -10.22 -5.84
CA ARG A 70 0.59 -9.43 -6.12
C ARG A 70 0.64 -8.14 -5.32
N MET A 71 0.30 -7.03 -5.97
CA MET A 71 0.05 -5.77 -5.29
C MET A 71 -1.40 -5.71 -4.85
N ILE A 72 -1.64 -5.45 -3.57
CA ILE A 72 -2.98 -5.44 -2.98
C ILE A 72 -3.20 -4.07 -2.34
N SER A 73 -4.28 -3.41 -2.68
CA SER A 73 -4.74 -2.20 -2.03
C SER A 73 -6.04 -2.47 -1.29
N LEU A 74 -6.09 -2.09 -0.02
CA LEU A 74 -7.30 -2.07 0.77
C LEU A 74 -7.76 -0.62 0.89
N LEU A 75 -8.97 -0.34 0.45
CA LEU A 75 -9.52 1.01 0.45
C LEU A 75 -10.92 1.03 1.08
N GLY A 76 -11.26 2.18 1.65
CA GLY A 76 -12.62 2.44 2.11
C GLY A 76 -13.55 2.75 0.90
N ASP A 77 -14.82 2.53 1.08
CA ASP A 77 -15.84 2.81 0.06
C ASP A 77 -15.86 4.27 -0.37
N ALA A 78 -15.73 5.19 0.59
CA ALA A 78 -15.69 6.62 0.32
C ALA A 78 -14.40 7.09 -0.39
N GLU A 79 -13.32 6.30 -0.35
CA GLU A 79 -12.11 6.62 -1.11
C GLU A 79 -12.33 6.55 -2.62
N LEU A 80 -13.32 5.79 -3.07
CA LEU A 80 -13.68 5.72 -4.48
C LEU A 80 -14.19 7.05 -5.06
N ASP A 81 -14.51 8.03 -4.22
CA ASP A 81 -14.86 9.38 -4.67
C ASP A 81 -13.63 10.23 -5.07
N GLU A 82 -12.43 9.75 -4.75
CA GLU A 82 -11.18 10.45 -5.11
C GLU A 82 -10.81 10.28 -6.59
N GLY A 83 -10.63 11.40 -7.27
CA GLY A 83 -10.34 11.41 -8.72
C GLY A 83 -9.05 10.68 -9.08
N ASN A 84 -8.01 10.75 -8.24
CA ASN A 84 -6.74 10.08 -8.47
C ASN A 84 -6.84 8.55 -8.58
N ILE A 85 -7.86 7.94 -7.97
CA ILE A 85 -8.11 6.49 -8.10
C ILE A 85 -8.50 6.17 -9.54
N TYR A 86 -9.44 6.93 -10.11
CA TYR A 86 -9.88 6.71 -11.49
C TYR A 86 -8.77 6.98 -12.49
N GLU A 87 -8.00 8.05 -12.29
CA GLU A 87 -6.86 8.38 -13.14
C GLU A 87 -5.82 7.26 -13.12
N CYS A 88 -5.49 6.74 -11.95
CA CYS A 88 -4.52 5.66 -11.82
C CYS A 88 -5.03 4.33 -12.39
N LEU A 89 -6.32 4.00 -12.20
CA LEU A 89 -6.90 2.79 -12.77
C LEU A 89 -6.96 2.85 -14.30
N ILE A 90 -7.28 4.01 -14.87
CA ILE A 90 -7.23 4.21 -16.32
C ILE A 90 -5.81 4.01 -16.84
N GLU A 91 -4.82 4.54 -16.13
CA GLU A 91 -3.41 4.34 -16.50
C GLU A 91 -2.97 2.88 -16.38
N ALA A 92 -3.32 2.23 -15.28
CA ALA A 92 -3.02 0.81 -15.08
C ALA A 92 -3.67 -0.13 -16.13
N CYS A 93 -4.83 0.26 -16.68
CA CYS A 93 -5.50 -0.51 -17.74
C CYS A 93 -4.84 -0.38 -19.12
N LYS A 94 -3.88 0.53 -19.30
CA LYS A 94 -3.16 0.69 -20.57
C LYS A 94 -1.96 -0.25 -20.68
N HIS A 95 -1.55 -0.84 -19.59
CA HIS A 95 -0.38 -1.70 -19.47
C HIS A 95 -0.76 -3.09 -18.99
#